data_0ad81dc90a272f570d71d4a907ffc7b5
#
_entry.id   0ad81dc90a272f570d71d4a907ffc7b5
#
_cell.length_a   1.000
_cell.length_b   1.000
_cell.length_c   1.000
_cell.angle_alpha   90.00
_cell.angle_beta   90.00
_cell.angle_gamma   90.00
#
_symmetry.space_group_name_H-M   'P 1'
#
loop_
_entity.id
_entity.type
_entity.pdbx_description
1 polymer ?
#
loop_
_entity_poly.entity_id
_entity_poly.type
_entity_poly.pdbx_seq_one_letter_code
_entity_poly.pdbx_strand_id
1 'polypeptide(L)'
;MRVISFCADGIERAADLGFYSWLDDQDADIVCLQGIEAQEHLLPNEPYFPTAYNPYFFDNQEATNGVAIYCRELPKAIMTGLGFTDFDHEARYIQADFEHISFGSLLAPFASSDDQLSIDRKHQFFYQLHEHLAKIKHKRREFIISGCFYIAHQPRDVQLAEQHHQQLGFTDKERGWLDKMLIDLGYVDAFRAAISDDDEFTWWPDGQRGENGWRVDFQIASEGLRKKVEYGSILTTKQFSNHAPLIVDYDYEINAEDKLSIY
;
A
#
# COMPACT_ATOMS: atom_id res chain seq x y z
N MET A 1 6.67 -15.37 -4.41
CA MET A 1 6.17 -14.08 -4.93
C MET A 1 6.59 -12.96 -4.00
N ARG A 2 7.21 -11.91 -4.54
CA ARG A 2 7.60 -10.71 -3.79
C ARG A 2 6.72 -9.52 -4.14
N VAL A 3 6.14 -8.86 -3.14
CA VAL A 3 5.33 -7.65 -3.29
C VAL A 3 6.00 -6.50 -2.55
N ILE A 4 6.21 -5.39 -3.24
CA ILE A 4 6.76 -4.15 -2.67
C ILE A 4 5.66 -3.09 -2.65
N SER A 5 5.53 -2.37 -1.55
CA SER A 5 4.71 -1.16 -1.42
C SER A 5 5.60 0.03 -1.07
N PHE A 6 5.40 1.17 -1.75
CA PHE A 6 6.19 2.35 -1.48
C PHE A 6 5.41 3.64 -1.78
N CYS A 7 5.28 4.49 -0.77
CA CYS A 7 4.76 5.85 -0.93
C CYS A 7 5.90 6.79 -1.34
N ALA A 8 5.85 7.27 -2.57
CA ALA A 8 6.97 7.99 -3.21
C ALA A 8 7.08 9.45 -2.76
N ASP A 9 5.98 10.09 -2.32
CA ASP A 9 5.92 11.53 -2.06
C ASP A 9 6.56 12.34 -3.20
N GLY A 10 6.08 12.08 -4.44
CA GLY A 10 6.65 12.58 -5.68
C GLY A 10 7.61 11.57 -6.33
N ILE A 11 7.13 10.93 -7.41
CA ILE A 11 7.88 9.87 -8.10
C ILE A 11 9.18 10.35 -8.75
N GLU A 12 9.21 11.61 -9.22
CA GLU A 12 10.41 12.20 -9.83
C GLU A 12 11.51 12.37 -8.79
N ARG A 13 11.16 12.89 -7.61
CA ARG A 13 12.11 12.99 -6.49
C ARG A 13 12.62 11.61 -6.04
N ALA A 14 11.74 10.62 -5.94
CA ALA A 14 12.13 9.27 -5.59
C ALA A 14 13.08 8.65 -6.63
N ALA A 15 12.87 8.93 -7.92
CA ALA A 15 13.74 8.52 -9.00
C ALA A 15 15.14 9.14 -8.88
N ASP A 16 15.22 10.47 -8.64
CA ASP A 16 16.48 11.19 -8.43
C ASP A 16 17.27 10.65 -7.23
N LEU A 17 16.57 10.17 -6.19
CA LEU A 17 17.17 9.53 -5.02
C LEU A 17 17.55 8.06 -5.25
N GLY A 18 17.35 7.53 -6.46
CA GLY A 18 17.81 6.22 -6.89
C GLY A 18 16.85 5.07 -6.62
N PHE A 19 15.54 5.34 -6.46
CA PHE A 19 14.52 4.30 -6.22
C PHE A 19 14.53 3.24 -7.31
N TYR A 20 14.53 3.61 -8.59
CA TYR A 20 14.48 2.64 -9.69
C TYR A 20 15.73 1.78 -9.79
N SER A 21 16.92 2.38 -9.59
CA SER A 21 18.16 1.61 -9.55
C SER A 21 18.20 0.60 -8.40
N TRP A 22 17.55 0.92 -7.26
CA TRP A 22 17.38 -0.03 -6.18
C TRP A 22 16.34 -1.10 -6.55
N LEU A 23 15.24 -0.71 -7.19
CA LEU A 23 14.17 -1.62 -7.57
C LEU A 23 14.64 -2.72 -8.52
N ASP A 24 15.55 -2.40 -9.45
CA ASP A 24 16.11 -3.36 -10.40
C ASP A 24 16.78 -4.56 -9.72
N ASP A 25 17.31 -4.35 -8.50
CA ASP A 25 17.97 -5.40 -7.70
C ASP A 25 17.00 -6.20 -6.81
N GLN A 26 15.69 -5.85 -6.76
CA GLN A 26 14.78 -6.43 -5.76
C GLN A 26 14.11 -7.73 -6.19
N ASP A 27 14.12 -8.06 -7.47
CA ASP A 27 13.43 -9.23 -8.04
C ASP A 27 11.94 -9.31 -7.61
N ALA A 28 11.27 -8.14 -7.62
CA ALA A 28 9.86 -8.05 -7.23
C ALA A 28 8.93 -8.54 -8.34
N ASP A 29 7.85 -9.22 -7.99
CA ASP A 29 6.80 -9.61 -8.93
C ASP A 29 5.77 -8.50 -9.11
N ILE A 30 5.43 -7.81 -8.01
CA ILE A 30 4.47 -6.70 -7.96
C ILE A 30 5.08 -5.55 -7.17
N VAL A 31 4.95 -4.32 -7.71
CA VAL A 31 5.34 -3.09 -7.02
C VAL A 31 4.15 -2.13 -7.01
N CYS A 32 3.66 -1.81 -5.82
CA CYS A 32 2.57 -0.87 -5.59
C CYS A 32 3.15 0.48 -5.17
N LEU A 33 2.95 1.51 -5.97
CA LEU A 33 3.44 2.87 -5.69
C LEU A 33 2.27 3.80 -5.36
N GLN A 34 2.46 4.66 -4.39
CA GLN A 34 1.51 5.68 -3.96
C GLN A 34 2.19 7.05 -3.94
N GLY A 35 1.40 8.13 -3.98
CA GLY A 35 1.93 9.49 -3.99
C GLY A 35 2.82 9.75 -5.20
N ILE A 36 2.32 9.42 -6.40
CA ILE A 36 3.06 9.60 -7.66
C ILE A 36 3.33 11.09 -7.91
N GLU A 37 2.33 11.95 -7.69
CA GLU A 37 2.40 13.41 -7.83
C GLU A 37 2.94 13.87 -9.18
N ALA A 38 2.64 13.11 -10.22
CA ALA A 38 3.01 13.38 -11.60
C ALA A 38 1.93 12.86 -12.54
N GLN A 39 1.90 13.40 -13.76
CA GLN A 39 1.04 12.89 -14.83
C GLN A 39 1.84 11.89 -15.67
N GLU A 40 1.31 10.68 -15.85
CA GLU A 40 1.99 9.60 -16.59
C GLU A 40 2.53 10.07 -17.95
N HIS A 41 1.69 10.79 -18.71
CA HIS A 41 2.01 11.21 -20.07
C HIS A 41 3.15 12.26 -20.15
N LEU A 42 3.56 12.85 -19.03
CA LEU A 42 4.68 13.79 -18.94
C LEU A 42 5.98 13.12 -18.49
N LEU A 43 5.90 11.89 -17.96
CA LEU A 43 7.07 11.16 -17.52
C LEU A 43 7.86 10.65 -18.73
N PRO A 44 9.20 10.79 -18.77
CA PRO A 44 10.04 10.16 -19.79
C PRO A 44 10.01 8.63 -19.65
N ASN A 45 10.43 7.91 -20.70
CA ASN A 45 10.43 6.45 -20.65
C ASN A 45 11.30 5.91 -19.49
N GLU A 46 12.51 6.41 -19.37
CA GLU A 46 13.41 6.02 -18.27
C GLU A 46 13.47 7.11 -17.20
N PRO A 47 13.49 6.72 -15.92
CA PRO A 47 13.47 5.35 -15.38
C PRO A 47 12.06 4.80 -15.10
N TYR A 48 10.97 5.52 -15.44
CA TYR A 48 9.61 5.26 -14.95
C TYR A 48 8.93 4.06 -15.61
N PHE A 49 9.42 3.62 -16.77
CA PHE A 49 8.88 2.46 -17.51
C PHE A 49 9.97 1.38 -17.68
N PRO A 50 10.45 0.77 -16.57
CA PRO A 50 11.51 -0.24 -16.63
C PRO A 50 11.04 -1.46 -17.40
N THR A 51 11.89 -1.98 -18.30
CA THR A 51 11.54 -3.07 -19.22
C THR A 51 11.23 -4.40 -18.55
N ALA A 52 11.61 -4.57 -17.27
CA ALA A 52 11.30 -5.76 -16.48
C ALA A 52 9.85 -5.82 -16.00
N TYR A 53 9.10 -4.73 -16.16
CA TYR A 53 7.73 -4.61 -15.65
C TYR A 53 6.78 -4.08 -16.71
N ASN A 54 5.50 -4.35 -16.49
CA ASN A 54 4.36 -3.72 -17.15
C ASN A 54 3.77 -2.69 -16.17
N PRO A 55 4.11 -1.40 -16.29
CA PRO A 55 3.63 -0.35 -15.40
C PRO A 55 2.24 0.13 -15.81
N TYR A 56 1.41 0.40 -14.83
CA TYR A 56 0.08 0.97 -14.98
C TYR A 56 -0.06 2.10 -13.98
N PHE A 57 -0.46 3.27 -14.46
CA PHE A 57 -0.64 4.47 -13.66
C PHE A 57 -2.11 4.85 -13.56
N PHE A 58 -2.48 5.45 -12.47
CA PHE A 58 -3.72 6.18 -12.31
C PHE A 58 -3.39 7.50 -11.63
N ASP A 59 -3.38 8.57 -12.39
CA ASP A 59 -3.07 9.92 -11.96
C ASP A 59 -4.31 10.84 -12.05
N ASN A 60 -4.21 12.04 -11.47
CA ASN A 60 -5.20 13.09 -11.61
C ASN A 60 -4.60 14.31 -12.32
N GLN A 61 -5.49 15.16 -12.87
CA GLN A 61 -5.06 16.33 -13.63
C GLN A 61 -4.23 17.33 -12.82
N GLU A 62 -4.39 17.34 -11.51
CA GLU A 62 -3.69 18.25 -10.60
C GLU A 62 -2.33 17.72 -10.16
N ALA A 63 -2.00 16.48 -10.49
CA ALA A 63 -0.76 15.80 -10.08
C ALA A 63 -0.50 15.87 -8.56
N THR A 64 -1.57 15.81 -7.74
CA THR A 64 -1.48 15.96 -6.28
C THR A 64 -1.50 14.64 -5.52
N ASN A 65 -1.86 13.56 -6.20
CA ASN A 65 -1.93 12.21 -5.66
C ASN A 65 -1.34 11.24 -6.71
N GLY A 66 -2.07 10.19 -6.97
CA GLY A 66 -1.70 9.22 -7.98
C GLY A 66 -1.16 7.94 -7.37
N VAL A 67 -1.49 6.84 -8.01
CA VAL A 67 -1.03 5.50 -7.67
C VAL A 67 -0.58 4.77 -8.93
N ALA A 68 0.37 3.86 -8.77
CA ALA A 68 0.78 2.99 -9.87
C ALA A 68 0.95 1.56 -9.38
N ILE A 69 0.87 0.63 -10.30
CA ILE A 69 1.21 -0.77 -10.06
C ILE A 69 2.09 -1.28 -11.19
N TYR A 70 3.21 -1.87 -10.84
CA TYR A 70 4.15 -2.48 -11.76
C TYR A 70 4.04 -3.99 -11.60
N CYS A 71 3.75 -4.67 -12.69
CA CYS A 71 3.57 -6.11 -12.71
C CYS A 71 4.66 -6.75 -13.59
N ARG A 72 5.40 -7.71 -13.08
CA ARG A 72 6.35 -8.47 -13.88
C ARG A 72 5.65 -9.25 -14.98
N GLU A 73 4.51 -9.87 -14.64
CA GLU A 73 3.65 -10.57 -15.58
C GLU A 73 2.44 -9.72 -15.97
N LEU A 74 1.88 -9.98 -17.15
CA LEU A 74 0.69 -9.26 -17.63
C LEU A 74 -0.54 -9.64 -16.82
N PRO A 75 -1.22 -8.69 -16.17
CA PRO A 75 -2.50 -8.95 -15.53
C PRO A 75 -3.61 -9.16 -16.57
N LYS A 76 -4.69 -9.84 -16.15
CA LYS A 76 -5.89 -10.03 -16.99
C LYS A 76 -6.72 -8.75 -17.13
N ALA A 77 -6.70 -7.91 -16.12
CA ALA A 77 -7.40 -6.63 -16.13
C ALA A 77 -6.72 -5.63 -15.18
N ILE A 78 -6.86 -4.36 -15.52
CA ILE A 78 -6.53 -3.22 -14.64
C ILE A 78 -7.85 -2.50 -14.33
N MET A 79 -8.04 -2.18 -13.05
CA MET A 79 -9.17 -1.41 -12.56
C MET A 79 -8.66 -0.16 -11.84
N THR A 80 -9.29 0.99 -12.10
CA THR A 80 -9.01 2.26 -11.43
C THR A 80 -10.19 2.68 -10.58
N GLY A 81 -9.91 3.23 -9.40
CA GLY A 81 -10.93 3.60 -8.42
C GLY A 81 -11.55 2.41 -7.69
N LEU A 82 -12.26 2.71 -6.62
CA LEU A 82 -12.98 1.74 -5.77
C LEU A 82 -14.51 1.79 -5.98
N GLY A 83 -14.99 2.66 -6.88
CA GLY A 83 -16.40 3.00 -7.02
C GLY A 83 -16.87 4.01 -5.97
N PHE A 84 -15.95 4.78 -5.40
CA PHE A 84 -16.24 5.84 -4.42
C PHE A 84 -16.35 7.18 -5.14
N THR A 85 -17.56 7.58 -5.50
CA THR A 85 -17.84 8.76 -6.32
C THR A 85 -17.09 10.03 -5.85
N ASP A 86 -16.92 10.18 -4.53
CA ASP A 86 -16.29 11.36 -3.94
C ASP A 86 -14.74 11.29 -3.96
N PHE A 87 -14.14 10.13 -4.32
CA PHE A 87 -12.70 9.88 -4.22
C PHE A 87 -12.06 9.35 -5.50
N ASP A 88 -12.83 8.73 -6.40
CA ASP A 88 -12.25 8.06 -7.57
C ASP A 88 -11.56 9.03 -8.54
N HIS A 89 -11.99 10.32 -8.58
CA HIS A 89 -11.33 11.35 -9.37
C HIS A 89 -9.98 11.82 -8.79
N GLU A 90 -9.67 11.43 -7.55
CA GLU A 90 -8.43 11.81 -6.87
C GLU A 90 -7.28 10.82 -7.13
N ALA A 91 -7.50 9.78 -7.94
CA ALA A 91 -6.51 8.77 -8.30
C ALA A 91 -5.87 8.06 -7.09
N ARG A 92 -6.71 7.49 -6.20
CA ARG A 92 -6.27 6.89 -4.92
C ARG A 92 -6.16 5.38 -4.93
N TYR A 93 -6.62 4.70 -5.98
CA TYR A 93 -6.60 3.25 -6.05
C TYR A 93 -6.48 2.73 -7.47
N ILE A 94 -5.56 1.80 -7.68
CA ILE A 94 -5.43 1.01 -8.89
C ILE A 94 -5.29 -0.46 -8.52
N GLN A 95 -5.86 -1.37 -9.31
CA GLN A 95 -5.82 -2.80 -9.07
C GLN A 95 -5.44 -3.57 -10.33
N ALA A 96 -4.54 -4.53 -10.19
CA ALA A 96 -4.20 -5.52 -11.19
C ALA A 96 -4.82 -6.87 -10.83
N ASP A 97 -5.63 -7.42 -11.74
CA ASP A 97 -6.30 -8.71 -11.59
C ASP A 97 -5.56 -9.81 -12.35
N PHE A 98 -5.19 -10.87 -11.64
CA PHE A 98 -4.70 -12.12 -12.20
C PHE A 98 -5.78 -13.20 -12.06
N GLU A 99 -5.48 -14.48 -12.36
CA GLU A 99 -6.50 -15.56 -12.33
C GLU A 99 -7.17 -15.69 -10.95
N HIS A 100 -6.37 -15.86 -9.91
CA HIS A 100 -6.85 -16.20 -8.57
C HIS A 100 -6.49 -15.15 -7.49
N ILE A 101 -5.77 -14.08 -7.87
CA ILE A 101 -5.32 -13.04 -6.96
C ILE A 101 -5.43 -11.67 -7.62
N SER A 102 -5.71 -10.65 -6.80
CA SER A 102 -5.71 -9.23 -7.19
C SER A 102 -4.78 -8.44 -6.29
N PHE A 103 -4.05 -7.51 -6.88
CA PHE A 103 -3.16 -6.60 -6.18
C PHE A 103 -3.68 -5.17 -6.32
N GLY A 104 -3.87 -4.50 -5.19
CA GLY A 104 -4.28 -3.10 -5.15
C GLY A 104 -3.18 -2.20 -4.64
N SER A 105 -2.97 -1.04 -5.27
CA SER A 105 -2.17 0.06 -4.75
C SER A 105 -3.11 1.16 -4.26
N LEU A 106 -3.02 1.53 -2.97
CA LEU A 106 -3.98 2.40 -2.28
C LEU A 106 -3.27 3.57 -1.59
N LEU A 107 -3.75 4.79 -1.84
CA LEU A 107 -3.38 6.01 -1.11
C LEU A 107 -4.60 6.56 -0.37
N ALA A 108 -4.67 6.35 0.95
CA ALA A 108 -5.74 6.93 1.75
C ALA A 108 -5.63 8.47 1.82
N PRO A 109 -6.73 9.19 2.03
CA PRO A 109 -6.67 10.63 2.24
C PRO A 109 -5.83 10.98 3.49
N PHE A 110 -4.90 11.90 3.33
CA PHE A 110 -4.25 12.56 4.46
C PHE A 110 -5.26 13.52 5.13
N ALA A 111 -5.15 13.71 6.44
CA ALA A 111 -5.95 14.68 7.16
C ALA A 111 -5.05 15.57 8.02
N SER A 112 -5.39 16.86 8.11
CA SER A 112 -4.71 17.84 8.96
C SER A 112 -5.52 18.10 10.23
N SER A 113 -4.83 18.27 11.37
CA SER A 113 -5.47 18.48 12.67
C SER A 113 -6.22 19.81 12.80
N ASP A 114 -5.92 20.77 11.96
CA ASP A 114 -6.56 22.09 11.87
C ASP A 114 -7.66 22.16 10.81
N ASP A 115 -7.92 21.07 10.08
CA ASP A 115 -8.95 20.96 9.04
C ASP A 115 -9.94 19.82 9.31
N GLN A 116 -11.06 20.16 9.95
CA GLN A 116 -12.12 19.20 10.27
C GLN A 116 -12.70 18.53 9.02
N LEU A 117 -12.76 19.22 7.89
CA LEU A 117 -13.27 18.65 6.66
C LEU A 117 -12.36 17.51 6.16
N SER A 118 -11.05 17.68 6.23
CA SER A 118 -10.10 16.63 5.85
C SER A 118 -10.21 15.40 6.76
N ILE A 119 -10.45 15.61 8.06
CA ILE A 119 -10.68 14.53 9.03
C ILE A 119 -11.96 13.76 8.69
N ASP A 120 -13.06 14.46 8.41
CA ASP A 120 -14.35 13.84 8.07
C ASP A 120 -14.25 13.07 6.75
N ARG A 121 -13.56 13.62 5.74
CA ARG A 121 -13.28 12.93 4.47
C ARG A 121 -12.48 11.65 4.67
N LYS A 122 -11.43 11.69 5.50
CA LYS A 122 -10.64 10.50 5.83
C LYS A 122 -11.51 9.41 6.44
N HIS A 123 -12.38 9.76 7.40
CA HIS A 123 -13.31 8.80 8.00
C HIS A 123 -14.34 8.27 7.00
N GLN A 124 -14.86 9.11 6.11
CA GLN A 124 -15.76 8.69 5.03
C GLN A 124 -15.08 7.68 4.10
N PHE A 125 -13.83 7.92 3.72
CA PHE A 125 -13.05 7.00 2.90
C PHE A 125 -12.89 5.63 3.58
N PHE A 126 -12.49 5.60 4.85
CA PHE A 126 -12.32 4.35 5.59
C PHE A 126 -13.63 3.60 5.81
N TYR A 127 -14.74 4.31 6.00
CA TYR A 127 -16.06 3.69 6.03
C TYR A 127 -16.38 2.99 4.70
N GLN A 128 -16.18 3.66 3.57
CA GLN A 128 -16.42 3.07 2.24
C GLN A 128 -15.44 1.94 1.93
N LEU A 129 -14.17 2.08 2.33
CA LEU A 129 -13.17 1.02 2.18
C LEU A 129 -13.56 -0.23 2.96
N HIS A 130 -14.03 -0.09 4.20
CA HIS A 130 -14.52 -1.22 5.00
C HIS A 130 -15.68 -1.94 4.30
N GLU A 131 -16.66 -1.20 3.79
CA GLU A 131 -17.80 -1.76 3.05
C GLU A 131 -17.33 -2.48 1.77
N HIS A 132 -16.35 -1.93 1.07
CA HIS A 132 -15.76 -2.56 -0.11
C HIS A 132 -15.04 -3.86 0.26
N LEU A 133 -14.20 -3.86 1.29
CA LEU A 133 -13.49 -5.03 1.78
C LEU A 133 -14.46 -6.13 2.25
N ALA A 134 -15.54 -5.77 2.92
CA ALA A 134 -16.59 -6.70 3.33
C ALA A 134 -17.25 -7.41 2.13
N LYS A 135 -17.42 -6.71 1.00
CA LYS A 135 -17.96 -7.29 -0.24
C LYS A 135 -16.96 -8.21 -0.93
N ILE A 136 -15.70 -7.76 -1.10
CA ILE A 136 -14.71 -8.54 -1.85
C ILE A 136 -14.22 -9.78 -1.07
N LYS A 137 -14.29 -9.77 0.25
CA LYS A 137 -13.97 -10.93 1.11
C LYS A 137 -14.66 -12.23 0.68
N HIS A 138 -15.85 -12.13 0.10
CA HIS A 138 -16.64 -13.30 -0.33
C HIS A 138 -16.35 -13.77 -1.76
N LYS A 139 -15.46 -13.08 -2.48
CA LYS A 139 -15.04 -13.51 -3.81
C LYS A 139 -14.11 -14.73 -3.71
N ARG A 140 -14.19 -15.61 -4.71
CA ARG A 140 -13.29 -16.78 -4.85
C ARG A 140 -11.94 -16.34 -5.43
N ARG A 141 -11.27 -15.41 -4.74
CA ARG A 141 -10.04 -14.77 -5.18
C ARG A 141 -9.33 -14.19 -3.97
N GLU A 142 -8.02 -14.30 -3.94
CA GLU A 142 -7.22 -13.63 -2.94
C GLU A 142 -6.98 -12.15 -3.29
N PHE A 143 -6.76 -11.33 -2.28
CA PHE A 143 -6.45 -9.91 -2.44
C PHE A 143 -5.25 -9.55 -1.58
N ILE A 144 -4.36 -8.71 -2.13
CA ILE A 144 -3.35 -7.97 -1.40
C ILE A 144 -3.53 -6.49 -1.75
N ILE A 145 -3.92 -5.69 -0.77
CA ILE A 145 -4.04 -4.23 -0.91
C ILE A 145 -2.87 -3.60 -0.17
N SER A 146 -1.96 -3.06 -0.94
CA SER A 146 -0.75 -2.41 -0.48
C SER A 146 -0.92 -0.90 -0.51
N GLY A 147 -0.46 -0.18 0.50
CA GLY A 147 -0.53 1.27 0.41
C GLY A 147 -0.32 2.02 1.71
N CYS A 148 -0.40 3.35 1.58
CA CYS A 148 -0.32 4.27 2.70
C CYS A 148 -1.73 4.55 3.23
N PHE A 149 -1.93 4.24 4.51
CA PHE A 149 -3.21 4.43 5.21
C PHE A 149 -3.21 5.71 6.05
N TYR A 150 -2.03 6.31 6.32
CA TYR A 150 -1.86 7.42 7.26
C TYR A 150 -2.48 7.17 8.64
N ILE A 151 -2.52 5.91 9.06
CA ILE A 151 -2.98 5.45 10.38
C ILE A 151 -1.96 4.42 10.87
N ALA A 152 -1.44 4.60 12.08
CA ALA A 152 -0.72 3.56 12.80
C ALA A 152 -1.71 2.74 13.63
N HIS A 153 -1.51 1.41 13.71
CA HIS A 153 -2.49 0.50 14.31
C HIS A 153 -2.29 0.33 15.82
N GLN A 154 -1.11 -0.13 16.20
CA GLN A 154 -0.79 -0.48 17.59
C GLN A 154 0.25 0.47 18.19
N PRO A 155 0.40 0.56 19.52
CA PRO A 155 1.43 1.39 20.14
C PRO A 155 2.85 1.11 19.61
N ARG A 156 3.18 -0.14 19.31
CA ARG A 156 4.46 -0.54 18.71
C ARG A 156 4.67 -0.03 17.28
N ASP A 157 3.64 0.51 16.64
CA ASP A 157 3.69 1.08 15.30
C ASP A 157 3.97 2.60 15.32
N VAL A 158 4.19 3.18 16.50
CA VAL A 158 4.49 4.60 16.69
C VAL A 158 5.63 4.74 17.69
N GLN A 159 6.70 5.38 17.27
CA GLN A 159 7.81 5.70 18.17
C GLN A 159 7.33 6.66 19.26
N LEU A 160 7.67 6.36 20.54
CA LEU A 160 7.20 7.13 21.68
C LEU A 160 5.66 7.29 21.74
N ALA A 161 4.93 6.22 21.49
CA ALA A 161 3.47 6.19 21.33
C ALA A 161 2.69 6.93 22.45
N GLU A 162 3.19 6.92 23.68
CA GLU A 162 2.56 7.63 24.81
C GLU A 162 2.49 9.15 24.58
N GLN A 163 3.43 9.72 23.84
CA GLN A 163 3.47 11.15 23.52
C GLN A 163 2.50 11.51 22.37
N HIS A 164 2.09 10.51 21.58
CA HIS A 164 1.24 10.66 20.40
C HIS A 164 -0.20 10.18 20.62
N HIS A 165 -0.56 9.84 21.87
CA HIS A 165 -1.91 9.36 22.17
C HIS A 165 -2.96 10.38 21.73
N GLN A 166 -3.95 9.93 20.94
CA GLN A 166 -4.99 10.77 20.32
C GLN A 166 -4.48 11.81 19.28
N GLN A 167 -3.23 11.74 18.87
CA GLN A 167 -2.77 12.48 17.71
C GLN A 167 -3.42 11.91 16.44
N LEU A 168 -3.72 12.76 15.47
CA LEU A 168 -4.26 12.35 14.18
C LEU A 168 -3.30 11.36 13.49
N GLY A 169 -3.87 10.28 12.98
CA GLY A 169 -3.13 9.10 12.52
C GLY A 169 -2.96 8.01 13.61
N PHE A 170 -3.26 8.33 14.90
CA PHE A 170 -3.19 7.36 16.00
C PHE A 170 -4.35 7.51 17.01
N THR A 171 -5.44 8.18 16.62
CA THR A 171 -6.64 8.26 17.45
C THR A 171 -7.31 6.89 17.59
N ASP A 172 -8.04 6.66 18.68
CA ASP A 172 -8.78 5.41 18.88
C ASP A 172 -9.78 5.13 17.74
N LYS A 173 -10.39 6.20 17.20
CA LYS A 173 -11.32 6.09 16.06
C LYS A 173 -10.62 5.61 14.78
N GLU A 174 -9.43 6.12 14.49
CA GLU A 174 -8.65 5.72 13.32
C GLU A 174 -8.10 4.30 13.46
N ARG A 175 -7.53 3.97 14.61
CA ARG A 175 -7.08 2.61 14.94
C ARG A 175 -8.22 1.60 14.82
N GLY A 176 -9.41 1.99 15.26
CA GLY A 176 -10.63 1.18 15.12
C GLY A 176 -11.03 0.85 13.68
N TRP A 177 -10.60 1.64 12.67
CA TRP A 177 -10.77 1.25 11.27
C TRP A 177 -9.89 0.06 10.89
N LEU A 178 -8.64 0.03 11.37
CA LEU A 178 -7.75 -1.12 11.15
C LEU A 178 -8.24 -2.36 11.93
N ASP A 179 -8.73 -2.20 13.17
CA ASP A 179 -9.36 -3.29 13.92
C ASP A 179 -10.52 -3.91 13.13
N LYS A 180 -11.41 -3.09 12.57
CA LYS A 180 -12.52 -3.58 11.74
C LYS A 180 -12.05 -4.39 10.52
N MET A 181 -10.98 -3.97 9.86
CA MET A 181 -10.44 -4.68 8.71
C MET A 181 -9.73 -5.98 9.12
N LEU A 182 -8.88 -5.92 10.15
CA LEU A 182 -8.01 -7.03 10.53
C LEU A 182 -8.72 -8.04 11.44
N ILE A 183 -9.56 -7.57 12.38
CA ILE A 183 -10.22 -8.42 13.36
C ILE A 183 -11.62 -8.82 12.87
N ASP A 184 -12.48 -7.84 12.55
CA ASP A 184 -13.89 -8.14 12.24
C ASP A 184 -14.04 -8.77 10.85
N LEU A 185 -13.33 -8.26 9.84
CA LEU A 185 -13.32 -8.84 8.50
C LEU A 185 -12.32 -9.99 8.35
N GLY A 186 -11.31 -10.10 9.22
CA GLY A 186 -10.33 -11.17 9.21
C GLY A 186 -9.25 -11.04 8.14
N TYR A 187 -9.01 -9.85 7.60
CA TYR A 187 -7.84 -9.59 6.78
C TYR A 187 -6.55 -9.70 7.60
N VAL A 188 -5.44 -9.79 6.93
CA VAL A 188 -4.12 -10.00 7.53
C VAL A 188 -3.23 -8.78 7.27
N ASP A 189 -2.64 -8.22 8.31
CA ASP A 189 -1.45 -7.39 8.17
C ASP A 189 -0.29 -8.31 7.82
N ALA A 190 0.07 -8.37 6.55
CA ALA A 190 1.04 -9.34 6.04
C ALA A 190 2.44 -9.13 6.64
N PHE A 191 2.85 -7.87 6.85
CA PHE A 191 4.11 -7.58 7.51
C PHE A 191 4.14 -8.14 8.93
N ARG A 192 3.09 -7.89 9.71
CA ARG A 192 2.99 -8.39 11.10
C ARG A 192 2.77 -9.89 11.19
N ALA A 193 2.34 -10.56 10.13
CA ALA A 193 2.32 -12.01 10.06
C ALA A 193 3.73 -12.63 9.99
N ALA A 194 4.70 -11.91 9.39
CA ALA A 194 6.09 -12.33 9.30
C ALA A 194 6.95 -11.79 10.46
N ILE A 195 6.72 -10.56 10.89
CA ILE A 195 7.59 -9.81 11.82
C ILE A 195 6.79 -9.39 13.06
N SER A 196 7.19 -9.89 14.21
CA SER A 196 6.59 -9.54 15.51
C SER A 196 7.32 -8.41 16.23
N ASP A 197 8.52 -8.03 15.74
CA ASP A 197 9.39 -7.07 16.41
C ASP A 197 8.78 -5.68 16.51
N ASP A 198 9.13 -4.97 17.56
CA ASP A 198 8.78 -3.56 17.77
C ASP A 198 9.72 -2.66 16.95
N ASP A 199 9.45 -1.36 16.93
CA ASP A 199 10.30 -0.34 16.29
C ASP A 199 10.47 -0.47 14.77
N GLU A 200 9.49 -1.02 14.10
CA GLU A 200 9.42 -1.14 12.65
C GLU A 200 8.54 -0.04 12.06
N PHE A 201 9.17 1.01 11.50
CA PHE A 201 8.47 2.20 11.01
C PHE A 201 8.63 2.35 9.50
N THR A 202 7.58 2.88 8.85
CA THR A 202 7.57 3.11 7.40
C THR A 202 7.53 4.59 7.04
N TRP A 203 7.23 5.49 7.98
CA TRP A 203 7.04 6.91 7.71
C TRP A 203 7.63 7.80 8.82
N TRP A 204 8.24 8.89 8.42
CA TRP A 204 8.79 9.93 9.30
C TRP A 204 8.25 11.29 8.84
N PRO A 205 7.29 11.91 9.57
CA PRO A 205 6.62 13.14 9.14
C PRO A 205 7.55 14.30 8.82
N ASP A 206 8.66 14.41 9.53
CA ASP A 206 9.70 15.44 9.32
C ASP A 206 10.81 15.00 8.35
N GLY A 207 10.71 13.81 7.78
CA GLY A 207 11.69 13.23 6.88
C GLY A 207 12.99 12.79 7.54
N GLN A 208 13.11 12.88 8.87
CA GLN A 208 14.30 12.48 9.60
C GLN A 208 14.14 11.08 10.20
N ARG A 209 14.81 10.10 9.60
CA ARG A 209 14.81 8.73 10.12
C ARG A 209 15.56 8.67 11.45
N GLY A 210 14.97 7.94 12.43
CA GLY A 210 15.53 7.75 13.76
C GLY A 210 14.71 8.39 14.87
N GLU A 211 13.90 9.41 14.59
CA GLU A 211 12.96 10.03 15.51
C GLU A 211 11.57 10.15 14.88
N ASN A 212 10.51 10.11 15.69
CA ASN A 212 9.10 10.21 15.22
C ASN A 212 8.71 9.20 14.13
N GLY A 213 9.20 7.98 14.19
CA GLY A 213 8.83 6.93 13.23
C GLY A 213 7.42 6.41 13.46
N TRP A 214 6.67 6.21 12.36
CA TRP A 214 5.33 5.66 12.33
C TRP A 214 5.23 4.55 11.30
N ARG A 215 4.52 3.48 11.58
CA ARG A 215 4.16 2.47 10.59
C ARG A 215 2.74 2.74 10.10
N VAL A 216 2.63 3.33 8.93
CA VAL A 216 1.36 3.76 8.30
C VAL A 216 1.14 3.14 6.93
N ASP A 217 2.13 2.43 6.42
CA ASP A 217 2.06 1.68 5.16
C ASP A 217 1.84 0.20 5.48
N PHE A 218 0.91 -0.43 4.75
CA PHE A 218 0.46 -1.79 4.99
C PHE A 218 0.38 -2.60 3.70
N GLN A 219 0.47 -3.92 3.86
CA GLN A 219 -0.04 -4.89 2.91
C GLN A 219 -1.16 -5.66 3.60
N ILE A 220 -2.40 -5.28 3.31
CA ILE A 220 -3.60 -5.94 3.85
C ILE A 220 -3.95 -7.09 2.93
N ALA A 221 -3.79 -8.31 3.40
CA ALA A 221 -3.98 -9.53 2.61
C ALA A 221 -5.22 -10.32 3.04
N SER A 222 -5.80 -11.08 2.13
CA SER A 222 -6.85 -12.06 2.43
C SER A 222 -6.34 -13.10 3.43
N GLU A 223 -7.24 -13.64 4.27
CA GLU A 223 -6.92 -14.65 5.30
C GLU A 223 -6.24 -15.90 4.71
N GLY A 224 -6.62 -16.33 3.49
CA GLY A 224 -6.00 -17.46 2.80
C GLY A 224 -4.50 -17.32 2.59
N LEU A 225 -3.99 -16.09 2.58
CA LEU A 225 -2.57 -15.80 2.42
C LEU A 225 -1.79 -15.77 3.75
N ARG A 226 -2.42 -15.79 4.91
CA ARG A 226 -1.77 -15.70 6.24
C ARG A 226 -0.59 -16.68 6.39
N LYS A 227 -0.82 -17.94 6.04
CA LYS A 227 0.19 -19.01 6.15
C LYS A 227 1.16 -19.05 4.98
N LYS A 228 0.96 -18.19 4.00
CA LYS A 228 1.79 -18.03 2.81
C LYS A 228 2.82 -16.92 2.97
N VAL A 229 2.68 -16.07 3.98
CA VAL A 229 3.67 -15.03 4.28
C VAL A 229 4.93 -15.71 4.84
N GLU A 230 6.07 -15.48 4.18
CA GLU A 230 7.35 -16.09 4.55
C GLU A 230 8.34 -15.07 5.11
N TYR A 231 8.29 -13.83 4.62
CA TYR A 231 9.27 -12.80 4.97
C TYR A 231 8.63 -11.41 4.91
N GLY A 232 9.08 -10.53 5.79
CA GLY A 232 8.72 -9.12 5.81
C GLY A 232 9.94 -8.25 6.09
N SER A 233 10.04 -7.09 5.46
CA SER A 233 11.12 -6.12 5.72
C SER A 233 10.68 -4.71 5.37
N ILE A 234 11.23 -3.74 6.10
CA ILE A 234 11.13 -2.31 5.80
C ILE A 234 12.53 -1.80 5.47
N LEU A 235 12.69 -1.19 4.30
CA LEU A 235 13.99 -0.67 3.85
C LEU A 235 14.30 0.66 4.55
N THR A 236 15.08 0.62 5.62
CA THR A 236 15.48 1.82 6.36
C THR A 236 16.88 2.35 5.99
N THR A 237 17.68 1.54 5.32
CA THR A 237 19.09 1.87 4.97
C THR A 237 19.24 2.83 3.78
N LYS A 238 18.20 2.97 2.95
CA LYS A 238 18.13 3.94 1.85
C LYS A 238 16.88 4.79 2.02
N GLN A 239 16.95 6.05 1.62
CA GLN A 239 15.82 6.98 1.72
C GLN A 239 15.48 7.55 0.35
N PHE A 240 14.29 7.22 -0.15
CA PHE A 240 13.77 7.70 -1.44
C PHE A 240 12.63 8.71 -1.26
N SER A 241 11.99 8.72 -0.09
CA SER A 241 10.96 9.67 0.33
C SER A 241 10.93 9.75 1.86
N ASN A 242 9.90 10.38 2.43
CA ASN A 242 9.63 10.33 3.86
C ASN A 242 9.12 8.97 4.31
N HIS A 243 8.71 8.10 3.36
CA HIS A 243 8.36 6.71 3.60
C HIS A 243 9.52 5.76 3.27
N ALA A 244 9.43 4.55 3.77
CA ALA A 244 10.33 3.44 3.45
C ALA A 244 9.57 2.35 2.68
N PRO A 245 10.19 1.75 1.66
CA PRO A 245 9.62 0.59 0.99
C PRO A 245 9.33 -0.56 1.97
N LEU A 246 8.10 -1.08 1.90
CA LEU A 246 7.62 -2.26 2.62
C LEU A 246 7.67 -3.46 1.66
N ILE A 247 8.41 -4.51 2.04
CA ILE A 247 8.64 -5.72 1.24
C ILE A 247 8.02 -6.89 1.99
N VAL A 248 7.21 -7.69 1.28
CA VAL A 248 6.70 -8.96 1.82
C VAL A 248 6.83 -10.05 0.76
N ASP A 249 7.36 -11.20 1.19
CA ASP A 249 7.46 -12.40 0.36
C ASP A 249 6.40 -13.42 0.77
N TYR A 250 5.78 -14.03 -0.24
CA TYR A 250 4.71 -15.00 -0.08
C TYR A 250 5.07 -16.32 -0.80
N ASP A 251 4.84 -17.46 -0.16
CA ASP A 251 4.80 -18.78 -0.81
C ASP A 251 3.53 -18.88 -1.68
N TYR A 252 3.53 -18.17 -2.80
CA TYR A 252 2.41 -18.07 -3.72
C TYR A 252 2.90 -17.88 -5.16
N GLU A 253 2.29 -18.58 -6.11
CA GLU A 253 2.55 -18.42 -7.55
C GLU A 253 1.36 -17.70 -8.19
N ILE A 254 1.60 -16.55 -8.85
CA ILE A 254 0.55 -15.67 -9.40
C ILE A 254 -0.26 -16.39 -10.48
N ASN A 255 0.40 -17.19 -11.33
CA ASN A 255 -0.19 -17.92 -12.47
C ASN A 255 -0.11 -19.45 -12.27
N ALA A 256 -0.24 -19.93 -11.02
CA ALA A 256 -0.37 -21.38 -10.83
C ALA A 256 -1.56 -21.89 -11.63
N GLU A 257 -1.29 -22.77 -12.62
CA GLU A 257 -2.37 -23.51 -13.28
C GLU A 257 -3.13 -24.31 -12.22
N ASP A 258 -4.47 -24.25 -12.27
CA ASP A 258 -5.29 -25.17 -11.49
C ASP A 258 -4.81 -26.58 -11.82
N LYS A 259 -4.06 -27.20 -10.92
CA LYS A 259 -3.85 -28.64 -10.96
C LYS A 259 -5.23 -29.24 -10.70
N LEU A 260 -6.02 -29.34 -11.76
CA LEU A 260 -7.21 -30.16 -11.78
C LEU A 260 -6.79 -31.51 -11.23
N SER A 261 -7.10 -31.79 -9.98
CA SER A 261 -7.09 -33.13 -9.44
C SER A 261 -8.11 -33.93 -10.24
N ILE A 262 -7.62 -34.57 -11.27
CA ILE A 262 -8.35 -35.64 -11.95
C ILE A 262 -8.43 -36.79 -10.93
N TYR A 263 -9.53 -36.86 -10.24
CA TYR A 263 -9.99 -38.07 -9.53
C TYR A 263 -11.39 -38.43 -9.98
#